data_abec3ced15b9905ee7be7d35e59d94d4
#
_entry.id   abec3ced15b9905ee7be7d35e59d94d4
#
_cell.length_a   1.000
_cell.length_b   1.000
_cell.length_c   1.000
_cell.angle_alpha   90.00
_cell.angle_beta   90.00
_cell.angle_gamma   90.00
#
_symmetry.space_group_name_H-M   'P 1'
#
loop_
_entity.id
_entity.type
_entity.pdbx_description
1 polymer ?
#
loop_
_entity_poly.entity_id
_entity_poly.type
_entity_poly.pdbx_seq_one_letter_code
_entity_poly.pdbx_strand_id
1 'polypeptide(L)'
;MERIELVEEIVRRVTARLHELEGAEQAASSEGKPGLLILTQAHGTACHSVLESEAVRRKWRVNCALQREYNVELADYDAVLLGDLSCGALDRIASGAGDCAFTRLAVQAILAGKKVYILAEGVELYRYRESAPAVYYKMLQQKLDFLQASGAVLCTQTDVEQLLTEKQPAPKLQAPPAEAPSAKEKTLAKRVLTERDLIDAEKQGVACIRVGAGCIITALAKDLAAGRGITIIKGQD
;
A
#
# COMPACT_ATOMS: atom_id res chain seq x y z
N MET A 1 -4.93 40.44 -32.65
CA MET A 1 -4.27 39.87 -31.45
C MET A 1 -5.07 40.18 -30.19
N GLU A 2 -5.51 41.41 -29.97
CA GLU A 2 -6.25 41.81 -28.76
C GLU A 2 -7.52 40.96 -28.40
N ARG A 3 -8.25 40.44 -29.37
CA ARG A 3 -9.47 39.64 -29.08
C ARG A 3 -9.17 38.26 -28.54
N ILE A 4 -8.10 37.63 -28.96
CA ILE A 4 -7.72 36.28 -28.49
C ILE A 4 -7.16 36.38 -27.07
N GLU A 5 -6.30 37.38 -26.80
CA GLU A 5 -5.76 37.63 -25.48
C GLU A 5 -6.85 37.97 -24.45
N LEU A 6 -7.88 38.73 -24.87
CA LEU A 6 -9.02 39.05 -24.02
C LEU A 6 -9.87 37.81 -23.67
N VAL A 7 -10.07 36.90 -24.64
CA VAL A 7 -10.82 35.64 -24.42
C VAL A 7 -10.04 34.73 -23.46
N GLU A 8 -8.73 34.61 -23.67
CA GLU A 8 -7.87 33.81 -22.76
C GLU A 8 -7.87 34.36 -21.34
N GLU A 9 -7.80 35.68 -21.16
CA GLU A 9 -7.86 36.31 -19.85
C GLU A 9 -9.24 36.11 -19.16
N ILE A 10 -10.33 36.24 -19.94
CA ILE A 10 -11.67 35.97 -19.40
C ILE A 10 -11.81 34.51 -18.99
N VAL A 11 -11.38 33.56 -19.84
CA VAL A 11 -11.42 32.13 -19.52
C VAL A 11 -10.63 31.85 -18.26
N ARG A 12 -9.42 32.38 -18.15
CA ARG A 12 -8.56 32.22 -16.97
C ARG A 12 -9.23 32.75 -15.70
N ARG A 13 -9.86 33.95 -15.74
CA ARG A 13 -10.54 34.53 -14.60
C ARG A 13 -11.80 33.78 -14.21
N VAL A 14 -12.58 33.34 -15.20
CA VAL A 14 -13.80 32.54 -14.95
C VAL A 14 -13.43 31.20 -14.35
N THR A 15 -12.41 30.53 -14.89
CA THR A 15 -11.94 29.26 -14.36
C THR A 15 -11.42 29.39 -12.93
N ALA A 16 -10.62 30.43 -12.65
CA ALA A 16 -10.13 30.71 -11.29
C ALA A 16 -11.29 30.97 -10.32
N ARG A 17 -12.31 31.73 -10.75
CA ARG A 17 -13.46 32.03 -9.91
C ARG A 17 -14.37 30.82 -9.68
N LEU A 18 -14.53 29.95 -10.68
CA LEU A 18 -15.24 28.66 -10.52
C LEU A 18 -14.51 27.77 -9.50
N HIS A 19 -13.19 27.64 -9.61
CA HIS A 19 -12.40 26.90 -8.64
C HIS A 19 -12.51 27.43 -7.20
N GLU A 20 -12.55 28.77 -7.04
CA GLU A 20 -12.75 29.40 -5.73
C GLU A 20 -14.15 29.10 -5.17
N LEU A 21 -15.20 29.18 -5.99
CA LEU A 21 -16.58 28.91 -5.61
C LEU A 21 -16.80 27.43 -5.28
N GLU A 22 -16.32 26.53 -6.11
CA GLU A 22 -16.35 25.08 -5.87
C GLU A 22 -15.58 24.71 -4.60
N GLY A 23 -14.43 25.33 -4.36
CA GLY A 23 -13.65 25.15 -3.13
C GLY A 23 -14.38 25.65 -1.88
N ALA A 24 -15.10 26.77 -1.98
CA ALA A 24 -15.89 27.33 -0.87
C ALA A 24 -17.14 26.50 -0.56
N GLU A 25 -17.86 26.02 -1.58
CA GLU A 25 -19.02 25.14 -1.40
C GLU A 25 -18.64 23.77 -0.84
N GLN A 26 -17.50 23.21 -1.30
CA GLN A 26 -16.95 21.96 -0.75
C GLN A 26 -16.48 22.12 0.69
N ALA A 27 -15.91 23.27 1.06
CA ALA A 27 -15.50 23.55 2.44
C ALA A 27 -16.71 23.66 3.38
N ALA A 28 -17.77 24.36 2.98
CA ALA A 28 -18.96 24.55 3.79
C ALA A 28 -19.77 23.24 4.00
N SER A 29 -19.75 22.32 3.03
CA SER A 29 -20.48 21.04 3.12
C SER A 29 -19.68 19.90 3.77
N SER A 30 -18.42 20.12 4.14
CA SER A 30 -17.46 19.09 4.55
C SER A 30 -17.04 19.14 6.02
N GLU A 31 -17.56 20.07 6.82
CA GLU A 31 -17.24 20.13 8.25
C GLU A 31 -17.67 18.82 8.94
N GLY A 32 -16.66 18.10 9.50
CA GLY A 32 -16.88 16.86 10.24
C GLY A 32 -16.87 15.57 9.42
N LYS A 33 -16.72 15.61 8.08
CA LYS A 33 -16.58 14.41 7.26
C LYS A 33 -15.13 13.94 7.17
N PRO A 34 -14.87 12.61 7.22
CA PRO A 34 -13.53 12.07 6.99
C PRO A 34 -13.04 12.42 5.58
N GLY A 35 -11.73 12.64 5.46
CA GLY A 35 -11.09 12.98 4.19
C GLY A 35 -10.74 11.72 3.36
N LEU A 36 -11.13 11.69 2.09
CA LEU A 36 -10.70 10.70 1.11
C LEU A 36 -9.87 11.38 0.02
N LEU A 37 -8.62 10.95 -0.13
CA LEU A 37 -7.72 11.41 -1.17
C LEU A 37 -7.67 10.40 -2.32
N ILE A 38 -8.02 10.83 -3.52
CA ILE A 38 -7.83 10.02 -4.73
C ILE A 38 -6.45 10.35 -5.31
N LEU A 39 -5.59 9.32 -5.36
CA LEU A 39 -4.30 9.38 -6.03
C LEU A 39 -4.41 8.73 -7.41
N THR A 40 -4.14 9.50 -8.45
CA THR A 40 -4.14 9.06 -9.84
C THR A 40 -3.04 9.82 -10.60
N GLN A 41 -2.43 9.17 -11.59
CA GLN A 41 -1.44 9.80 -12.48
C GLN A 41 -2.09 10.39 -13.73
N ALA A 42 -3.28 9.89 -14.09
CA ALA A 42 -4.07 10.38 -15.20
C ALA A 42 -5.55 10.42 -14.81
N HIS A 43 -6.28 11.41 -15.31
CA HIS A 43 -7.73 11.43 -15.15
C HIS A 43 -8.35 10.34 -16.04
N GLY A 44 -9.05 9.41 -15.42
CA GLY A 44 -9.79 8.32 -16.06
C GLY A 44 -11.21 8.19 -15.52
N THR A 45 -12.05 7.41 -16.21
CA THR A 45 -13.45 7.19 -15.83
C THR A 45 -13.61 6.65 -14.40
N ALA A 46 -12.72 5.77 -13.96
CA ALA A 46 -12.74 5.18 -12.62
C ALA A 46 -12.50 6.24 -11.50
N CYS A 47 -11.60 7.19 -11.74
CA CYS A 47 -11.37 8.29 -10.82
C CYS A 47 -12.59 9.23 -10.75
N HIS A 48 -13.17 9.58 -11.91
CA HIS A 48 -14.32 10.47 -11.97
C HIS A 48 -15.56 9.85 -11.34
N SER A 49 -15.82 8.57 -11.52
CA SER A 49 -16.99 7.91 -10.93
C SER A 49 -17.01 8.00 -9.40
N VAL A 50 -15.85 7.84 -8.76
CA VAL A 50 -15.76 7.97 -7.29
C VAL A 50 -15.85 9.44 -6.85
N LEU A 51 -15.24 10.37 -7.61
CA LEU A 51 -15.34 11.81 -7.34
C LEU A 51 -16.79 12.32 -7.44
N GLU A 52 -17.57 11.79 -8.39
CA GLU A 52 -18.93 12.23 -8.68
C GLU A 52 -19.99 11.47 -7.89
N SER A 53 -19.62 10.32 -7.27
CA SER A 53 -20.57 9.52 -6.50
C SER A 53 -21.16 10.30 -5.32
N GLU A 54 -22.47 10.54 -5.39
CA GLU A 54 -23.21 11.19 -4.29
C GLU A 54 -23.15 10.35 -3.00
N ALA A 55 -23.16 9.02 -3.10
CA ALA A 55 -23.11 8.12 -1.95
C ALA A 55 -21.79 8.31 -1.18
N VAL A 56 -20.68 8.43 -1.87
CA VAL A 56 -19.37 8.68 -1.29
C VAL A 56 -19.28 10.11 -0.73
N ARG A 57 -19.72 11.11 -1.49
CA ARG A 57 -19.70 12.54 -1.09
C ARG A 57 -20.55 12.84 0.15
N ARG A 58 -21.63 12.09 0.38
CA ARG A 58 -22.44 12.22 1.60
C ARG A 58 -21.63 11.87 2.85
N LYS A 59 -20.71 10.91 2.78
CA LYS A 59 -19.93 10.40 3.92
C LYS A 59 -18.50 10.94 3.96
N TRP A 60 -17.90 11.23 2.82
CA TRP A 60 -16.51 11.60 2.69
C TRP A 60 -16.35 13.00 2.07
N ARG A 61 -15.32 13.69 2.51
CA ARG A 61 -14.76 14.84 1.79
C ARG A 61 -13.75 14.32 0.78
N VAL A 62 -14.14 14.27 -0.49
CA VAL A 62 -13.36 13.65 -1.57
C VAL A 62 -12.55 14.70 -2.31
N ASN A 63 -11.26 14.48 -2.46
CA ASN A 63 -10.36 15.33 -3.24
C ASN A 63 -9.49 14.48 -4.17
N CYS A 64 -9.18 15.02 -5.35
CA CYS A 64 -8.21 14.42 -6.28
C CYS A 64 -6.85 15.11 -6.12
N ALA A 65 -5.80 14.31 -5.86
CA ALA A 65 -4.44 14.82 -5.73
C ALA A 65 -3.93 15.44 -7.04
N LEU A 66 -4.27 14.85 -8.19
CA LEU A 66 -3.85 15.35 -9.50
C LEU A 66 -4.45 16.75 -9.80
N GLN A 67 -5.74 16.98 -9.47
CA GLN A 67 -6.36 18.29 -9.60
C GLN A 67 -5.68 19.37 -8.73
N ARG A 68 -5.06 18.95 -7.64
CA ARG A 68 -4.33 19.82 -6.72
C ARG A 68 -2.83 19.82 -6.98
N GLU A 69 -2.39 19.32 -8.14
CA GLU A 69 -0.97 19.21 -8.50
C GLU A 69 -0.14 18.47 -7.43
N TYR A 70 -0.78 17.53 -6.71
CA TYR A 70 -0.25 16.79 -5.55
C TYR A 70 0.17 17.68 -4.36
N ASN A 71 -0.27 18.94 -4.35
CA ASN A 71 -0.06 19.84 -3.22
C ASN A 71 -1.15 19.64 -2.16
N VAL A 72 -0.99 18.57 -1.39
CA VAL A 72 -1.95 18.14 -0.36
C VAL A 72 -1.22 17.73 0.92
N GLU A 73 -1.83 18.09 2.05
CA GLU A 73 -1.37 17.62 3.37
C GLU A 73 -2.06 16.29 3.68
N LEU A 74 -1.28 15.21 3.77
CA LEU A 74 -1.82 13.87 4.00
C LEU A 74 -2.52 13.74 5.37
N ALA A 75 -2.18 14.59 6.32
CA ALA A 75 -2.83 14.63 7.64
C ALA A 75 -4.34 14.90 7.56
N ASP A 76 -4.79 15.65 6.53
CA ASP A 76 -6.19 16.02 6.32
C ASP A 76 -7.07 14.86 5.80
N TYR A 77 -6.48 13.71 5.52
CA TYR A 77 -7.16 12.57 4.91
C TYR A 77 -7.07 11.33 5.80
N ASP A 78 -8.19 10.62 5.91
CA ASP A 78 -8.31 9.38 6.68
C ASP A 78 -8.07 8.15 5.81
N ALA A 79 -8.33 8.27 4.52
CA ALA A 79 -8.15 7.20 3.54
C ALA A 79 -7.60 7.73 2.21
N VAL A 80 -6.94 6.82 1.49
CA VAL A 80 -6.36 7.08 0.16
C VAL A 80 -6.86 6.02 -0.80
N LEU A 81 -7.30 6.45 -1.99
CA LEU A 81 -7.70 5.57 -3.09
C LEU A 81 -6.71 5.72 -4.24
N LEU A 82 -5.99 4.65 -4.58
CA LEU A 82 -5.17 4.57 -5.79
C LEU A 82 -6.08 4.25 -6.98
N GLY A 83 -6.31 5.25 -7.83
CA GLY A 83 -7.20 5.15 -8.99
C GLY A 83 -6.54 4.44 -10.17
N ASP A 84 -5.22 4.57 -10.30
CA ASP A 84 -4.38 3.89 -11.28
C ASP A 84 -3.07 3.45 -10.63
N LEU A 85 -2.57 2.31 -11.05
CA LEU A 85 -1.34 1.72 -10.53
C LEU A 85 -0.55 1.07 -11.68
N SER A 86 0.35 1.86 -12.28
CA SER A 86 1.26 1.35 -13.31
C SER A 86 2.23 0.32 -12.71
N CYS A 87 2.76 -0.58 -13.54
CA CYS A 87 3.75 -1.57 -13.09
C CYS A 87 4.98 -0.91 -12.45
N GLY A 88 5.42 0.24 -12.98
CA GLY A 88 6.51 1.00 -12.39
C GLY A 88 6.15 1.64 -11.05
N ALA A 89 4.94 2.18 -10.90
CA ALA A 89 4.48 2.74 -9.63
C ALA A 89 4.30 1.65 -8.57
N LEU A 90 3.73 0.51 -8.96
CA LEU A 90 3.60 -0.67 -8.09
C LEU A 90 4.96 -1.09 -7.51
N ASP A 91 5.97 -1.22 -8.39
CA ASP A 91 7.34 -1.59 -7.98
C ASP A 91 7.92 -0.60 -6.97
N ARG A 92 7.82 0.70 -7.25
CA ARG A 92 8.35 1.76 -6.39
C ARG A 92 7.63 1.85 -5.05
N ILE A 93 6.31 1.82 -5.05
CA ILE A 93 5.52 1.88 -3.81
C ILE A 93 5.81 0.67 -2.93
N ALA A 94 5.83 -0.55 -3.50
CA ALA A 94 6.14 -1.77 -2.75
C ALA A 94 7.58 -1.79 -2.21
N SER A 95 8.50 -1.09 -2.88
CA SER A 95 9.90 -0.95 -2.45
C SER A 95 10.14 0.28 -1.54
N GLY A 96 9.09 1.05 -1.23
CA GLY A 96 9.19 2.28 -0.42
C GLY A 96 9.84 3.46 -1.15
N ALA A 97 9.96 3.43 -2.49
CA ALA A 97 10.57 4.48 -3.28
C ALA A 97 9.56 5.57 -3.66
N GLY A 98 9.70 6.75 -3.09
CA GLY A 98 8.88 7.93 -3.37
C GLY A 98 9.60 8.91 -4.32
N ASP A 99 9.86 8.50 -5.56
CA ASP A 99 10.61 9.26 -6.56
C ASP A 99 9.80 10.35 -7.28
N CYS A 100 8.48 10.24 -7.26
CA CYS A 100 7.57 11.27 -7.76
C CYS A 100 6.50 11.61 -6.72
N ALA A 101 5.73 12.67 -6.94
CA ALA A 101 4.71 13.13 -6.00
C ALA A 101 3.64 12.04 -5.72
N PHE A 102 3.22 11.30 -6.75
CA PHE A 102 2.27 10.20 -6.64
C PHE A 102 2.80 9.07 -5.73
N THR A 103 3.97 8.51 -6.05
CA THR A 103 4.56 7.40 -5.28
C THR A 103 4.91 7.83 -3.86
N ARG A 104 5.37 9.07 -3.67
CA ARG A 104 5.68 9.64 -2.36
C ARG A 104 4.45 9.69 -1.47
N LEU A 105 3.34 10.23 -1.95
CA LEU A 105 2.09 10.29 -1.20
C LEU A 105 1.54 8.90 -0.88
N ALA A 106 1.62 7.95 -1.84
CA ALA A 106 1.20 6.58 -1.60
C ALA A 106 2.04 5.88 -0.51
N VAL A 107 3.37 6.00 -0.58
CA VAL A 107 4.28 5.46 0.43
C VAL A 107 4.04 6.11 1.80
N GLN A 108 3.89 7.44 1.84
CA GLN A 108 3.59 8.16 3.08
C GLN A 108 2.24 7.74 3.68
N ALA A 109 1.21 7.49 2.85
CA ALA A 109 -0.08 7.01 3.32
C ALA A 109 0.03 5.64 4.00
N ILE A 110 0.77 4.71 3.40
CA ILE A 110 1.03 3.37 3.98
C ILE A 110 1.81 3.52 5.31
N LEU A 111 2.89 4.29 5.32
CA LEU A 111 3.71 4.50 6.51
C LEU A 111 2.95 5.21 7.64
N ALA A 112 2.03 6.10 7.31
CA ALA A 112 1.16 6.76 8.27
C ALA A 112 -0.01 5.89 8.75
N GLY A 113 -0.10 4.63 8.31
CA GLY A 113 -1.18 3.70 8.67
C GLY A 113 -2.55 4.13 8.16
N LYS A 114 -2.61 4.95 7.11
CA LYS A 114 -3.88 5.34 6.48
C LYS A 114 -4.49 4.14 5.76
N LYS A 115 -5.82 4.09 5.65
CA LYS A 115 -6.49 3.10 4.82
C LYS A 115 -6.18 3.37 3.35
N VAL A 116 -5.57 2.39 2.68
CA VAL A 116 -5.25 2.48 1.26
C VAL A 116 -6.14 1.51 0.48
N TYR A 117 -6.89 2.03 -0.47
CA TYR A 117 -7.69 1.25 -1.41
C TYR A 117 -7.01 1.27 -2.78
N ILE A 118 -7.05 0.17 -3.51
CA ILE A 118 -6.48 0.04 -4.86
C ILE A 118 -7.61 -0.39 -5.79
N LEU A 119 -7.89 0.40 -6.82
CA LEU A 119 -8.86 0.01 -7.84
C LEU A 119 -8.27 -1.08 -8.73
N ALA A 120 -8.92 -2.24 -8.78
CA ALA A 120 -8.47 -3.38 -9.57
C ALA A 120 -8.41 -3.06 -11.06
N GLU A 121 -9.38 -2.28 -11.56
CA GLU A 121 -9.44 -1.83 -12.96
C GLU A 121 -8.28 -0.87 -13.31
N GLY A 122 -7.70 -0.21 -12.31
CA GLY A 122 -6.54 0.68 -12.45
C GLY A 122 -5.20 -0.04 -12.39
N VAL A 123 -5.15 -1.32 -12.04
CA VAL A 123 -3.91 -2.10 -11.97
C VAL A 123 -3.43 -2.51 -13.35
N GLU A 124 -2.41 -1.82 -13.85
CA GLU A 124 -1.85 -2.06 -15.19
C GLU A 124 -1.35 -3.50 -15.39
N LEU A 125 -0.82 -4.12 -14.34
CA LEU A 125 -0.30 -5.49 -14.36
C LEU A 125 -1.29 -6.50 -14.96
N TYR A 126 -2.58 -6.33 -14.71
CA TYR A 126 -3.60 -7.27 -15.16
C TYR A 126 -3.77 -7.31 -16.69
N ARG A 127 -3.37 -6.25 -17.40
CA ARG A 127 -3.38 -6.20 -18.87
C ARG A 127 -2.36 -7.15 -19.50
N TYR A 128 -1.33 -7.51 -18.75
CA TYR A 128 -0.20 -8.33 -19.22
C TYR A 128 -0.30 -9.80 -18.79
N ARG A 129 -1.44 -10.21 -18.22
CA ARG A 129 -1.62 -11.55 -17.66
C ARG A 129 -1.28 -12.67 -18.65
N GLU A 130 -1.64 -12.49 -19.93
CA GLU A 130 -1.47 -13.51 -20.98
C GLU A 130 -0.19 -13.32 -21.82
N SER A 131 0.36 -12.10 -21.82
CA SER A 131 1.47 -11.75 -22.71
C SER A 131 2.83 -11.69 -22.02
N ALA A 132 2.87 -11.41 -20.71
CA ALA A 132 4.14 -11.26 -20.00
C ALA A 132 4.82 -12.62 -19.71
N PRO A 133 6.16 -12.66 -19.70
CA PRO A 133 6.89 -13.82 -19.19
C PRO A 133 6.44 -14.15 -17.75
N ALA A 134 6.09 -15.42 -17.51
CA ALA A 134 5.49 -15.85 -16.25
C ALA A 134 6.30 -15.47 -15.00
N VAL A 135 7.62 -15.53 -15.07
CA VAL A 135 8.53 -15.18 -13.97
C VAL A 135 8.44 -13.69 -13.65
N TYR A 136 8.42 -12.83 -14.70
CA TYR A 136 8.34 -11.39 -14.53
C TYR A 136 6.96 -10.94 -14.01
N TYR A 137 5.89 -11.51 -14.56
CA TYR A 137 4.54 -11.28 -14.07
C TYR A 137 4.39 -11.66 -12.59
N LYS A 138 4.90 -12.84 -12.21
CA LYS A 138 4.87 -13.33 -10.84
C LYS A 138 5.61 -12.40 -9.87
N MET A 139 6.74 -11.86 -10.28
CA MET A 139 7.52 -10.91 -9.47
C MET A 139 6.69 -9.64 -9.17
N LEU A 140 6.02 -9.07 -10.17
CA LEU A 140 5.16 -7.90 -9.96
C LEU A 140 3.89 -8.25 -9.18
N GLN A 141 3.32 -9.45 -9.39
CA GLN A 141 2.17 -9.92 -8.60
C GLN A 141 2.54 -10.03 -7.11
N GLN A 142 3.72 -10.55 -6.78
CA GLN A 142 4.20 -10.62 -5.40
C GLN A 142 4.30 -9.22 -4.75
N LYS A 143 4.62 -8.18 -5.51
CA LYS A 143 4.62 -6.80 -5.00
C LYS A 143 3.21 -6.28 -4.72
N LEU A 144 2.25 -6.63 -5.56
CA LEU A 144 0.85 -6.31 -5.29
C LEU A 144 0.33 -7.05 -4.06
N ASP A 145 0.66 -8.35 -3.94
CA ASP A 145 0.31 -9.16 -2.77
C ASP A 145 0.97 -8.61 -1.49
N PHE A 146 2.20 -8.09 -1.59
CA PHE A 146 2.88 -7.42 -0.48
C PHE A 146 2.14 -6.16 -0.04
N LEU A 147 1.67 -5.32 -0.96
CA LEU A 147 0.86 -4.14 -0.61
C LEU A 147 -0.43 -4.54 0.10
N GLN A 148 -1.11 -5.60 -0.37
CA GLN A 148 -2.30 -6.13 0.30
C GLN A 148 -1.99 -6.66 1.69
N ALA A 149 -0.90 -7.41 1.87
CA ALA A 149 -0.42 -7.87 3.17
C ALA A 149 -0.04 -6.71 4.10
N SER A 150 0.36 -5.56 3.54
CA SER A 150 0.64 -4.32 4.27
C SER A 150 -0.63 -3.52 4.63
N GLY A 151 -1.81 -4.06 4.33
CA GLY A 151 -3.10 -3.45 4.69
C GLY A 151 -3.80 -2.70 3.56
N ALA A 152 -3.26 -2.70 2.34
CA ALA A 152 -3.97 -2.15 1.19
C ALA A 152 -5.12 -3.08 0.76
N VAL A 153 -6.27 -2.51 0.46
CA VAL A 153 -7.47 -3.24 0.05
C VAL A 153 -7.66 -3.13 -1.45
N LEU A 154 -7.53 -4.25 -2.15
CA LEU A 154 -7.87 -4.32 -3.57
C LEU A 154 -9.39 -4.43 -3.71
N CYS A 155 -10.00 -3.55 -4.47
CA CYS A 155 -11.45 -3.47 -4.65
C CYS A 155 -11.81 -3.12 -6.10
N THR A 156 -12.97 -3.55 -6.54
CA THR A 156 -13.52 -3.13 -7.83
C THR A 156 -14.18 -1.76 -7.69
N GLN A 157 -14.46 -1.12 -8.82
CA GLN A 157 -15.18 0.16 -8.84
C GLN A 157 -16.58 0.05 -8.21
N THR A 158 -17.24 -1.10 -8.35
CA THR A 158 -18.54 -1.37 -7.73
C THR A 158 -18.45 -1.57 -6.22
N ASP A 159 -17.37 -2.19 -5.74
CA ASP A 159 -17.17 -2.46 -4.31
C ASP A 159 -16.70 -1.22 -3.55
N VAL A 160 -16.01 -0.29 -4.22
CA VAL A 160 -15.47 0.93 -3.61
C VAL A 160 -16.56 1.74 -2.91
N GLU A 161 -17.72 1.91 -3.53
CA GLU A 161 -18.82 2.65 -2.92
C GLU A 161 -19.33 1.98 -1.65
N GLN A 162 -19.45 0.67 -1.66
CA GLN A 162 -19.87 -0.11 -0.49
C GLN A 162 -18.82 -0.04 0.63
N LEU A 163 -17.56 -0.28 0.30
CA LEU A 163 -16.44 -0.23 1.25
C LEU A 163 -16.27 1.15 1.90
N LEU A 164 -16.46 2.22 1.14
CA LEU A 164 -16.39 3.59 1.66
C LEU A 164 -17.66 3.99 2.42
N THR A 165 -18.80 3.33 2.15
CA THR A 165 -20.08 3.66 2.82
C THR A 165 -20.37 2.74 4.01
N GLU A 166 -19.80 1.55 4.10
CA GLU A 166 -19.91 0.69 5.27
C GLU A 166 -19.07 1.24 6.43
N LYS A 167 -19.62 1.17 7.65
CA LYS A 167 -18.94 1.56 8.88
C LYS A 167 -17.89 0.49 9.22
N GLN A 168 -16.74 0.53 8.56
CA GLN A 168 -15.64 -0.36 8.92
C GLN A 168 -15.11 0.02 10.30
N PRO A 169 -14.86 -0.96 11.20
CA PRO A 169 -14.13 -0.67 12.42
C PRO A 169 -12.75 -0.11 12.03
N ALA A 170 -12.33 0.93 12.75
CA ALA A 170 -11.00 1.51 12.58
C ALA A 170 -9.95 0.37 12.47
N PRO A 171 -8.98 0.44 11.54
CA PRO A 171 -7.90 -0.52 11.53
C PRO A 171 -7.25 -0.43 12.90
N LYS A 172 -7.35 -1.48 13.69
CA LYS A 172 -6.43 -1.64 14.79
C LYS A 172 -5.06 -1.62 14.12
N LEU A 173 -4.24 -0.63 14.45
CA LEU A 173 -2.80 -0.69 14.27
C LEU A 173 -2.40 -2.05 14.85
N GLN A 174 -2.35 -3.04 14.00
CA GLN A 174 -1.65 -4.25 14.34
C GLN A 174 -0.21 -3.78 14.46
N ALA A 175 0.30 -3.81 15.68
CA ALA A 175 1.73 -3.78 15.89
C ALA A 175 2.35 -4.68 14.82
N PRO A 176 3.50 -4.30 14.21
CA PRO A 176 4.09 -5.08 13.14
C PRO A 176 4.04 -6.53 13.58
N PRO A 177 3.50 -7.45 12.76
CA PRO A 177 3.62 -8.85 13.09
C PRO A 177 5.13 -9.09 13.19
N ALA A 178 5.61 -9.25 14.43
CA ALA A 178 6.85 -9.93 14.64
C ALA A 178 6.55 -11.37 14.22
N GLU A 179 6.52 -11.60 12.89
CA GLU A 179 6.69 -12.93 12.34
C GLU A 179 6.52 -12.86 10.83
N ALA A 180 7.66 -13.03 10.18
CA ALA A 180 7.79 -13.52 8.81
C ALA A 180 6.90 -14.76 8.57
N PRO A 181 6.59 -15.12 7.30
CA PRO A 181 5.74 -16.24 6.94
C PRO A 181 6.14 -17.48 7.73
N SER A 182 5.17 -18.24 8.22
CA SER A 182 5.35 -19.40 9.10
C SER A 182 6.54 -20.27 8.63
N ALA A 183 7.72 -19.87 9.03
CA ALA A 183 8.91 -20.66 8.93
C ALA A 183 8.62 -21.90 9.78
N LYS A 184 8.67 -23.06 9.18
CA LYS A 184 8.50 -24.32 9.89
C LYS A 184 9.43 -24.29 11.09
N GLU A 185 8.86 -24.23 12.29
CA GLU A 185 9.61 -24.24 13.53
C GLU A 185 9.90 -25.71 13.87
N LYS A 186 11.16 -26.00 14.21
CA LYS A 186 11.56 -27.35 14.61
C LYS A 186 12.18 -27.28 15.99
N THR A 187 11.55 -27.97 16.94
CA THR A 187 12.11 -28.14 18.28
C THR A 187 13.07 -29.33 18.29
N LEU A 188 14.32 -29.08 18.69
CA LEU A 188 15.34 -30.12 18.83
C LEU A 188 15.67 -30.35 20.31
N ALA A 189 15.31 -31.51 20.84
CA ALA A 189 15.65 -31.93 22.21
C ALA A 189 17.05 -32.53 22.26
N LYS A 190 18.08 -31.78 21.80
CA LYS A 190 19.47 -32.22 21.81
C LYS A 190 20.28 -31.39 22.79
N ARG A 191 21.31 -32.01 23.40
CA ARG A 191 22.26 -31.31 24.28
C ARG A 191 23.28 -30.46 23.53
N VAL A 192 23.52 -30.74 22.25
CA VAL A 192 24.46 -30.02 21.40
C VAL A 192 23.85 -29.81 20.02
N LEU A 193 23.83 -28.55 19.56
CA LEU A 193 23.42 -28.17 18.22
C LEU A 193 24.66 -28.03 17.33
N THR A 194 24.71 -28.81 16.25
CA THR A 194 25.83 -28.85 15.33
C THR A 194 25.47 -28.30 13.95
N GLU A 195 26.48 -28.02 13.11
CA GLU A 195 26.31 -27.58 11.73
C GLU A 195 25.41 -28.54 10.92
N ARG A 196 25.53 -29.86 11.13
CA ARG A 196 24.72 -30.86 10.43
C ARG A 196 23.24 -30.72 10.71
N ASP A 197 22.89 -30.41 11.96
CA ASP A 197 21.49 -30.20 12.35
C ASP A 197 20.88 -28.99 11.66
N LEU A 198 21.67 -27.96 11.40
CA LEU A 198 21.25 -26.76 10.67
C LEU A 198 21.10 -27.04 9.16
N ILE A 199 22.01 -27.78 8.56
CA ILE A 199 21.93 -28.17 7.15
C ILE A 199 20.68 -29.04 6.92
N ASP A 200 20.38 -29.97 7.83
CA ASP A 200 19.20 -30.82 7.74
C ASP A 200 17.90 -30.01 7.95
N ALA A 201 17.91 -29.00 8.83
CA ALA A 201 16.79 -28.10 9.02
C ALA A 201 16.55 -27.22 7.78
N GLU A 202 17.61 -26.71 7.17
CA GLU A 202 17.54 -25.92 5.92
C GLU A 202 16.93 -26.73 4.77
N LYS A 203 17.37 -27.98 4.56
CA LYS A 203 16.79 -28.89 3.57
C LYS A 203 15.31 -29.15 3.77
N GLN A 204 14.82 -29.05 5.01
CA GLN A 204 13.41 -29.18 5.38
C GLN A 204 12.63 -27.85 5.33
N GLY A 205 13.28 -26.75 4.94
CA GLY A 205 12.68 -25.42 4.88
C GLY A 205 12.37 -24.84 6.26
N VAL A 206 13.13 -25.23 7.29
CA VAL A 206 12.98 -24.74 8.66
C VAL A 206 13.84 -23.47 8.81
N ALA A 207 13.24 -22.33 9.14
CA ALA A 207 13.95 -21.07 9.35
C ALA A 207 14.08 -20.71 10.84
N CYS A 208 13.42 -21.47 11.75
CA CYS A 208 13.54 -21.26 13.18
C CYS A 208 13.75 -22.59 13.92
N ILE A 209 14.81 -22.67 14.72
CA ILE A 209 15.14 -23.87 15.52
C ILE A 209 15.06 -23.50 16.98
N ARG A 210 14.18 -24.19 17.73
CA ARG A 210 14.10 -24.05 19.18
C ARG A 210 14.89 -25.15 19.86
N VAL A 211 15.79 -24.78 20.78
CA VAL A 211 16.62 -25.71 21.58
C VAL A 211 16.40 -25.48 23.07
N GLY A 212 16.57 -26.51 23.88
CA GLY A 212 16.45 -26.41 25.34
C GLY A 212 17.48 -25.44 25.95
N ALA A 213 17.18 -24.91 27.15
CA ALA A 213 18.01 -23.94 27.86
C ALA A 213 19.46 -24.41 28.06
N GLY A 214 19.66 -25.70 28.31
CA GLY A 214 20.98 -26.34 28.48
C GLY A 214 21.70 -26.74 27.18
N CYS A 215 21.18 -26.43 26.02
CA CYS A 215 21.80 -26.82 24.76
C CYS A 215 23.07 -26.00 24.46
N ILE A 216 24.16 -26.69 24.12
CA ILE A 216 25.40 -26.09 23.67
C ILE A 216 25.34 -25.90 22.15
N ILE A 217 25.48 -24.66 21.68
CA ILE A 217 25.51 -24.33 20.25
C ILE A 217 26.98 -24.17 19.85
N THR A 218 27.44 -24.96 18.87
CA THR A 218 28.82 -24.87 18.40
C THR A 218 29.06 -23.55 17.64
N ALA A 219 30.32 -23.07 17.61
CA ALA A 219 30.69 -21.85 16.89
C ALA A 219 30.31 -21.95 15.39
N LEU A 220 30.61 -23.07 14.74
CA LEU A 220 30.24 -23.36 13.36
C LEU A 220 28.73 -23.33 13.14
N ALA A 221 27.93 -23.82 14.09
CA ALA A 221 26.47 -23.73 13.99
C ALA A 221 25.97 -22.29 14.08
N LYS A 222 26.59 -21.43 14.93
CA LYS A 222 26.25 -20.02 14.99
C LYS A 222 26.55 -19.26 13.69
N ASP A 223 27.72 -19.49 13.14
CA ASP A 223 28.17 -18.84 11.90
C ASP A 223 27.32 -19.28 10.71
N LEU A 224 26.99 -20.56 10.63
CA LEU A 224 26.12 -21.08 9.56
C LEU A 224 24.69 -20.53 9.69
N ALA A 225 24.13 -20.46 10.91
CA ALA A 225 22.81 -19.89 11.16
C ALA A 225 22.75 -18.42 10.71
N ALA A 226 23.76 -17.62 11.07
CA ALA A 226 23.86 -16.22 10.68
C ALA A 226 23.98 -16.05 9.15
N GLY A 227 24.77 -16.89 8.48
CA GLY A 227 24.98 -16.84 7.03
C GLY A 227 23.78 -17.30 6.21
N ARG A 228 22.85 -18.08 6.79
CA ARG A 228 21.70 -18.65 6.09
C ARG A 228 20.35 -18.19 6.61
N GLY A 229 20.33 -17.20 7.50
CA GLY A 229 19.09 -16.59 8.01
C GLY A 229 18.26 -17.54 8.90
N ILE A 230 18.88 -18.54 9.54
CA ILE A 230 18.20 -19.45 10.46
C ILE A 230 18.26 -18.89 11.87
N THR A 231 17.11 -18.67 12.48
CA THR A 231 17.02 -18.14 13.85
C THR A 231 17.10 -19.30 14.87
N ILE A 232 18.00 -19.20 15.87
CA ILE A 232 18.10 -20.18 16.95
C ILE A 232 17.53 -19.55 18.22
N ILE A 233 16.49 -20.16 18.80
CA ILE A 233 15.83 -19.71 20.04
C ILE A 233 16.15 -20.71 21.14
N LYS A 234 16.73 -20.23 22.25
CA LYS A 234 16.87 -21.03 23.47
C LYS A 234 15.60 -20.92 24.30
N GLY A 235 15.01 -22.07 24.66
CA GLY A 235 13.88 -22.12 25.59
C GLY A 235 14.33 -21.65 26.98
N GLN A 236 13.44 -20.94 27.67
CA GLN A 236 13.57 -20.72 29.13
C GLN A 236 12.91 -21.94 29.81
N ASP A 237 13.53 -22.44 30.87
CA ASP A 237 12.91 -23.45 31.77
C ASP A 237 11.71 -22.85 32.49
#